data_e7982ef416aa1816505fb3b3189e90d5
#
_entry.id   e7982ef416aa1816505fb3b3189e90d5
#
_cell.length_a   1.000
_cell.length_b   1.000
_cell.length_c   1.000
_cell.angle_alpha   90.00
_cell.angle_beta   90.00
_cell.angle_gamma   90.00
#
_symmetry.space_group_name_H-M   'P 1'
#
loop_
_entity.id
_entity.type
_entity.pdbx_description
1 polymer ?
#
loop_
_entity_poly.entity_id
_entity_poly.type
_entity_poly.pdbx_seq_one_letter_code
_entity_poly.pdbx_strand_id
1 'polypeptide(L)'
;MATERTADLILGAFQDEMVTRRQFEVKDSKGKVITTIYFKPITRYARVKATQLAGPDADALVVSTQLLCQMAEKEDGTLAFDMSDAPILQRQLPEKVLNELELFLNEIELDIDTAKKE
;
A
#
# COMPACT_ATOMS: atom_id res chain seq x y z
N MET A 1 -0.88 -40.47 9.29
CA MET A 1 -0.76 -39.32 8.43
C MET A 1 -1.25 -38.07 9.14
N ALA A 2 -0.47 -37.05 9.07
CA ALA A 2 -0.83 -35.82 9.76
C ALA A 2 -1.97 -35.10 9.03
N THR A 3 -2.89 -34.56 9.79
CA THR A 3 -3.91 -33.73 9.27
C THR A 3 -3.35 -32.32 9.10
N GLU A 4 -3.57 -31.76 7.95
CA GLU A 4 -3.07 -30.43 7.70
C GLU A 4 -3.84 -29.44 8.54
N ARG A 5 -3.13 -28.47 9.11
CA ARG A 5 -3.77 -27.45 9.92
C ARG A 5 -4.54 -26.47 9.01
N THR A 6 -5.71 -26.03 9.50
CA THR A 6 -6.50 -25.06 8.76
C THR A 6 -5.71 -23.79 8.41
N ALA A 7 -4.92 -23.30 9.37
CA ALA A 7 -4.11 -22.12 9.12
C ALA A 7 -3.14 -22.33 7.96
N ASP A 8 -2.52 -23.50 7.89
CA ASP A 8 -1.58 -23.79 6.81
C ASP A 8 -2.25 -23.89 5.46
N LEU A 9 -3.45 -24.45 5.42
CA LEU A 9 -4.22 -24.53 4.18
C LEU A 9 -4.56 -23.14 3.66
N ILE A 10 -4.99 -22.26 4.56
CA ILE A 10 -5.35 -20.90 4.17
C ILE A 10 -4.13 -20.13 3.70
N LEU A 11 -3.06 -20.19 4.48
CA LEU A 11 -1.84 -19.46 4.13
C LEU A 11 -1.25 -19.95 2.81
N GLY A 12 -1.27 -21.26 2.59
CA GLY A 12 -0.74 -21.82 1.36
C GLY A 12 -1.54 -21.38 0.13
N ALA A 13 -2.85 -21.19 0.29
CA ALA A 13 -3.71 -20.79 -0.82
C ALA A 13 -3.37 -19.40 -1.32
N PHE A 14 -2.81 -18.54 -0.47
CA PHE A 14 -2.52 -17.15 -0.84
C PHE A 14 -1.03 -16.87 -0.96
N GLN A 15 -0.19 -17.91 -0.88
CA GLN A 15 1.26 -17.72 -0.86
C GLN A 15 1.77 -17.01 -2.11
N ASP A 16 1.28 -17.41 -3.29
CA ASP A 16 1.72 -16.78 -4.53
C ASP A 16 1.23 -15.34 -4.64
N GLU A 17 0.01 -15.10 -4.17
CA GLU A 17 -0.54 -13.76 -4.20
C GLU A 17 0.29 -12.81 -3.33
N MET A 18 0.76 -13.28 -2.18
CA MET A 18 1.49 -12.44 -1.24
C MET A 18 2.85 -11.99 -1.75
N VAL A 19 3.42 -12.67 -2.75
CA VAL A 19 4.70 -12.27 -3.33
C VAL A 19 4.54 -11.57 -4.67
N THR A 20 3.32 -11.49 -5.18
CA THR A 20 3.05 -10.81 -6.44
C THR A 20 2.90 -9.31 -6.20
N ARG A 21 3.65 -8.51 -6.95
CA ARG A 21 3.62 -7.07 -6.78
C ARG A 21 2.78 -6.42 -7.87
N ARG A 22 1.99 -5.43 -7.48
CA ARG A 22 1.29 -4.56 -8.42
C ARG A 22 2.16 -3.32 -8.64
N GLN A 23 2.11 -2.75 -9.82
CA GLN A 23 2.92 -1.57 -10.10
C GLN A 23 2.03 -0.37 -10.39
N PHE A 24 2.51 0.78 -9.99
CA PHE A 24 1.81 2.04 -10.19
C PHE A 24 2.78 3.05 -10.77
N GLU A 25 2.41 3.61 -11.92
CA GLU A 25 3.22 4.65 -12.56
C GLU A 25 2.86 6.00 -11.96
N VAL A 26 3.85 6.66 -11.38
CA VAL A 26 3.65 8.00 -10.85
C VAL A 26 3.92 8.98 -11.96
N LYS A 27 2.93 9.82 -12.26
CA LYS A 27 3.03 10.77 -13.36
C LYS A 27 2.99 12.19 -12.84
N ASP A 28 3.68 13.10 -13.55
CA ASP A 28 3.62 14.51 -13.20
C ASP A 28 2.32 15.11 -13.76
N SER A 29 2.14 16.42 -13.57
CA SER A 29 0.91 17.08 -13.98
C SER A 29 0.74 17.12 -15.49
N LYS A 30 1.79 16.82 -16.25
CA LYS A 30 1.76 16.78 -17.70
C LYS A 30 1.56 15.37 -18.24
N GLY A 31 1.41 14.39 -17.35
CA GLY A 31 1.21 13.01 -17.74
C GLY A 31 2.47 12.22 -18.02
N LYS A 32 3.63 12.79 -17.75
CA LYS A 32 4.89 12.10 -17.95
C LYS A 32 5.19 11.20 -16.74
N VAL A 33 5.59 9.97 -17.01
CA VAL A 33 5.93 9.04 -15.92
C VAL A 33 7.24 9.47 -15.27
N ILE A 34 7.19 9.72 -13.97
CA ILE A 34 8.36 10.10 -13.18
C ILE A 34 9.08 8.87 -12.68
N THR A 35 8.31 7.91 -12.18
CA THR A 35 8.86 6.69 -11.60
C THR A 35 7.73 5.68 -11.48
N THR A 36 8.10 4.43 -11.21
CA THR A 36 7.12 3.36 -10.97
C THR A 36 7.36 2.81 -9.58
N ILE A 37 6.27 2.61 -8.85
CA ILE A 37 6.32 2.09 -7.49
C ILE A 37 5.62 0.73 -7.48
N TYR A 38 6.14 -0.20 -6.69
CA TYR A 38 5.64 -1.57 -6.61
C TYR A 38 5.10 -1.87 -5.22
N PHE A 39 4.00 -2.61 -5.16
CA PHE A 39 3.34 -2.92 -3.90
C PHE A 39 3.01 -4.40 -3.80
N LYS A 40 3.37 -5.01 -2.69
CA LYS A 40 2.85 -6.32 -2.32
C LYS A 40 1.52 -6.14 -1.59
N PRO A 41 0.69 -7.18 -1.50
CA PRO A 41 -0.55 -7.06 -0.73
C PRO A 41 -0.28 -6.67 0.71
N ILE A 42 -1.20 -5.91 1.28
CA ILE A 42 -1.07 -5.44 2.66
C ILE A 42 -1.49 -6.54 3.61
N THR A 43 -0.71 -6.73 4.69
CA THR A 43 -1.11 -7.64 5.77
C THR A 43 -1.68 -6.83 6.91
N ARG A 44 -2.41 -7.51 7.78
CA ARG A 44 -2.90 -6.88 9.00
C ARG A 44 -1.73 -6.39 9.84
N TYR A 45 -0.65 -7.14 9.87
CA TYR A 45 0.54 -6.78 10.63
C TYR A 45 1.12 -5.44 10.13
N ALA A 46 1.18 -5.27 8.81
CA ALA A 46 1.70 -4.02 8.24
C ALA A 46 0.84 -2.83 8.67
N ARG A 47 -0.48 -2.99 8.66
CA ARG A 47 -1.38 -1.93 9.04
C ARG A 47 -1.26 -1.59 10.53
N VAL A 48 -1.13 -2.61 11.37
CA VAL A 48 -0.95 -2.40 12.80
C VAL A 48 0.35 -1.64 13.06
N LYS A 49 1.40 -2.04 12.35
CA LYS A 49 2.70 -1.37 12.51
C LYS A 49 2.63 0.09 12.07
N ALA A 50 1.91 0.36 10.97
CA ALA A 50 1.75 1.74 10.51
C ALA A 50 1.02 2.59 11.55
N THR A 51 0.01 2.01 12.19
CA THR A 51 -0.72 2.71 13.24
C THR A 51 0.19 3.04 14.42
N GLN A 52 1.03 2.08 14.81
CA GLN A 52 1.95 2.30 15.91
C GLN A 52 2.98 3.38 15.61
N LEU A 53 3.53 3.36 14.39
CA LEU A 53 4.54 4.33 14.00
C LEU A 53 3.95 5.74 13.83
N ALA A 54 2.69 5.82 13.42
CA ALA A 54 2.03 7.11 13.26
C ALA A 54 1.71 7.76 14.59
N GLY A 55 1.54 6.96 15.65
CA GLY A 55 1.29 7.46 16.98
C GLY A 55 -0.14 7.25 17.44
N PRO A 56 -0.37 7.30 18.76
CA PRO A 56 -1.70 6.94 19.31
C PRO A 56 -2.80 7.91 18.93
N ASP A 57 -2.47 9.15 18.61
CA ASP A 57 -3.47 10.16 18.29
C ASP A 57 -3.55 10.46 16.80
N ALA A 58 -2.87 9.66 15.97
CA ALA A 58 -2.87 9.92 14.53
C ALA A 58 -4.22 9.56 13.93
N ASP A 59 -4.71 10.41 13.03
CA ASP A 59 -5.95 10.10 12.34
C ASP A 59 -5.67 9.15 11.16
N ALA A 60 -6.75 8.73 10.51
CA ALA A 60 -6.65 7.72 9.45
C ALA A 60 -5.77 8.17 8.28
N LEU A 61 -5.77 9.46 7.98
CA LEU A 61 -4.96 9.96 6.87
C LEU A 61 -3.47 9.87 7.17
N VAL A 62 -3.10 10.13 8.43
CA VAL A 62 -1.70 10.00 8.83
C VAL A 62 -1.25 8.55 8.75
N VAL A 63 -2.11 7.64 9.23
CA VAL A 63 -1.81 6.21 9.20
C VAL A 63 -1.68 5.72 7.75
N SER A 64 -2.55 6.18 6.87
CA SER A 64 -2.50 5.78 5.45
C SER A 64 -1.18 6.17 4.80
N THR A 65 -0.69 7.37 5.08
CA THR A 65 0.58 7.79 4.50
C THR A 65 1.74 7.01 5.10
N GLN A 66 1.68 6.71 6.39
CA GLN A 66 2.70 5.87 7.01
C GLN A 66 2.74 4.49 6.37
N LEU A 67 1.58 3.92 6.12
CA LEU A 67 1.48 2.61 5.46
C LEU A 67 2.06 2.67 4.05
N LEU A 68 1.78 3.74 3.33
CA LEU A 68 2.34 3.92 1.99
C LEU A 68 3.86 3.87 2.02
N CYS A 69 4.47 4.59 2.97
CA CYS A 69 5.93 4.61 3.07
C CYS A 69 6.50 3.25 3.45
N GLN A 70 5.76 2.46 4.22
CA GLN A 70 6.22 1.13 4.59
C GLN A 70 6.15 0.13 3.44
N MET A 71 5.17 0.29 2.56
CA MET A 71 4.86 -0.74 1.58
C MET A 71 5.43 -0.46 0.18
N ALA A 72 5.64 0.80 -0.17
CA ALA A 72 6.09 1.15 -1.51
C ALA A 72 7.52 0.68 -1.74
N GLU A 73 7.74 -0.01 -2.86
CA GLU A 73 9.04 -0.56 -3.21
C GLU A 73 9.49 -0.06 -4.56
N LYS A 74 10.80 -0.04 -4.75
CA LYS A 74 11.37 0.14 -6.07
C LYS A 74 11.34 -1.20 -6.80
N GLU A 75 11.70 -1.16 -8.08
CA GLU A 75 11.69 -2.38 -8.88
C GLU A 75 12.57 -3.47 -8.27
N ASP A 76 13.68 -3.10 -7.65
CA ASP A 76 14.61 -4.07 -7.07
C ASP A 76 14.18 -4.60 -5.70
N GLY A 77 13.02 -4.18 -5.20
CA GLY A 77 12.48 -4.66 -3.95
C GLY A 77 12.90 -3.87 -2.73
N THR A 78 13.76 -2.86 -2.86
CA THR A 78 14.09 -2.01 -1.74
C THR A 78 12.99 -0.97 -1.56
N LEU A 79 12.91 -0.37 -0.37
CA LEU A 79 11.86 0.60 -0.07
C LEU A 79 12.03 1.87 -0.89
N ALA A 80 10.92 2.37 -1.43
CA ALA A 80 10.92 3.61 -2.20
C ALA A 80 11.00 4.83 -1.30
N PHE A 81 10.52 4.73 -0.06
CA PHE A 81 10.49 5.84 0.89
C PHE A 81 11.08 5.43 2.22
N ASP A 82 11.63 6.42 2.93
CA ASP A 82 11.98 6.26 4.34
C ASP A 82 10.75 6.50 5.19
N MET A 83 10.76 5.98 6.41
CA MET A 83 9.66 6.25 7.33
C MET A 83 9.51 7.73 7.62
N SER A 84 10.61 8.48 7.57
CA SER A 84 10.59 9.93 7.81
C SER A 84 9.98 10.72 6.65
N ASP A 85 9.72 10.08 5.52
CA ASP A 85 9.12 10.77 4.39
C ASP A 85 7.64 11.03 4.55
N ALA A 86 6.95 10.28 5.42
CA ALA A 86 5.50 10.41 5.55
C ALA A 86 5.04 11.84 5.80
N PRO A 87 5.55 12.56 6.80
CA PRO A 87 5.10 13.95 6.99
C PRO A 87 5.50 14.88 5.85
N ILE A 88 6.60 14.56 5.16
CA ILE A 88 7.04 15.37 4.03
C ILE A 88 6.06 15.24 2.87
N LEU A 89 5.65 14.01 2.58
CA LEU A 89 4.67 13.77 1.53
C LEU A 89 3.35 14.46 1.82
N GLN A 90 2.92 14.44 3.08
CA GLN A 90 1.67 15.06 3.47
C GLN A 90 1.69 16.58 3.28
N ARG A 91 2.84 17.18 3.41
CA ARG A 91 2.97 18.63 3.31
C ARG A 91 3.28 19.13 1.91
N GLN A 92 3.94 18.30 1.11
CA GLN A 92 4.52 18.78 -0.14
C GLN A 92 3.92 18.20 -1.40
N LEU A 93 3.17 17.08 -1.30
CA LEU A 93 2.49 16.54 -2.46
C LEU A 93 1.08 17.11 -2.57
N PRO A 94 0.59 17.35 -3.79
CA PRO A 94 -0.83 17.65 -3.93
C PRO A 94 -1.66 16.51 -3.35
N GLU A 95 -2.73 16.85 -2.66
CA GLU A 95 -3.56 15.84 -2.01
C GLU A 95 -4.08 14.81 -3.01
N LYS A 96 -4.41 15.25 -4.20
CA LYS A 96 -4.90 14.35 -5.25
C LYS A 96 -3.89 13.25 -5.55
N VAL A 97 -2.62 13.61 -5.65
CA VAL A 97 -1.58 12.65 -5.97
C VAL A 97 -1.41 11.65 -4.83
N LEU A 98 -1.36 12.14 -3.61
CA LEU A 98 -1.20 11.28 -2.45
C LEU A 98 -2.40 10.35 -2.30
N ASN A 99 -3.61 10.86 -2.55
CA ASN A 99 -4.82 10.03 -2.51
C ASN A 99 -4.75 8.91 -3.55
N GLU A 100 -4.29 9.20 -4.75
CA GLU A 100 -4.20 8.18 -5.79
C GLU A 100 -3.26 7.07 -5.39
N LEU A 101 -2.12 7.42 -4.81
CA LEU A 101 -1.18 6.42 -4.35
C LEU A 101 -1.77 5.54 -3.24
N GLU A 102 -2.45 6.17 -2.30
CA GLU A 102 -3.01 5.45 -1.17
C GLU A 102 -4.20 4.59 -1.57
N LEU A 103 -5.02 5.08 -2.50
CA LEU A 103 -6.13 4.27 -3.01
C LEU A 103 -5.62 3.06 -3.76
N PHE A 104 -4.59 3.23 -4.56
CA PHE A 104 -4.00 2.12 -5.29
C PHE A 104 -3.42 1.09 -4.31
N LEU A 105 -2.72 1.55 -3.30
CA LEU A 105 -2.16 0.68 -2.26
C LEU A 105 -3.25 -0.16 -1.60
N ASN A 106 -4.38 0.45 -1.29
CA ASN A 106 -5.47 -0.20 -0.58
C ASN A 106 -6.47 -0.89 -1.51
N GLU A 107 -6.25 -0.84 -2.83
CA GLU A 107 -7.10 -1.49 -3.82
C GLU A 107 -8.56 -1.04 -3.78
N ILE A 108 -8.76 0.23 -3.45
CA ILE A 108 -10.12 0.74 -3.27
C ILE A 108 -10.82 0.99 -4.61
N GLU A 109 -10.06 1.18 -5.68
CA GLU A 109 -10.69 1.44 -6.98
C GLU A 109 -11.60 0.29 -7.43
N LEU A 110 -11.34 -0.94 -6.97
CA LEU A 110 -12.18 -2.06 -7.31
C LEU A 110 -13.58 -1.91 -6.72
N ASP A 111 -13.66 -1.27 -5.58
CA ASP A 111 -14.94 -1.03 -4.93
C ASP A 111 -15.77 -0.05 -5.72
N ILE A 112 -15.13 0.94 -6.32
CA ILE A 112 -15.82 1.93 -7.13
C ILE A 112 -16.44 1.28 -8.34
N ASP A 113 -15.67 0.44 -9.04
CA ASP A 113 -16.17 -0.26 -10.21
C ASP A 113 -17.32 -1.19 -9.85
N THR A 114 -17.21 -1.88 -8.74
CA THR A 114 -18.26 -2.76 -8.27
C THR A 114 -19.53 -1.98 -8.00
N ALA A 115 -19.41 -0.84 -7.36
CA ALA A 115 -20.56 0.01 -7.06
C ALA A 115 -21.24 0.49 -8.32
N LYS A 116 -20.49 0.80 -9.35
CA LYS A 116 -21.05 1.28 -10.60
C LYS A 116 -21.88 0.24 -11.32
N LYS A 117 -21.59 -1.02 -11.11
CA LYS A 117 -22.32 -2.10 -11.75
C LYS A 117 -23.65 -2.36 -11.11
N GLU A 118 -23.84 -1.84 -9.93
CA GLU A 118 -25.11 -1.97 -9.25
C GLU A 118 -26.12 -1.01 -9.84
#